data_e7dd2e05bce327df9c053a8523e71ecf
#
_entry.id   e7dd2e05bce327df9c053a8523e71ecf
#
_cell.length_a   1.000
_cell.length_b   1.000
_cell.length_c   1.000
_cell.angle_alpha   90.00
_cell.angle_beta   90.00
_cell.angle_gamma   90.00
#
_symmetry.space_group_name_H-M   'P 1'
#
loop_
_entity.id
_entity.type
_entity.pdbx_description
1 polymer ?
#
loop_
_entity_poly.entity_id
_entity_poly.type
_entity_poly.pdbx_seq_one_letter_code
_entity_poly.pdbx_strand_id
1 'polypeptide(L)'
;MPFVEMVFAHRGIERTISNVLIDTGSAATLLSADTALELGLEPELTDVIRTMRGIGGEEFVYEKRIERLKLGDASVPLFTIQIGAMDYGMEINGIIGTDFLTAIGAVIDMKKREVYVSA
;
A
#
# COMPACT_ATOMS: atom_id res chain seq x y z
N MET A 1 -13.52 1.22 9.62
CA MET A 1 -12.22 0.79 9.08
C MET A 1 -11.22 1.92 9.21
N PRO A 2 -9.99 1.64 9.67
CA PRO A 2 -9.03 2.71 9.89
C PRO A 2 -8.39 3.18 8.59
N PHE A 3 -8.44 4.50 8.38
CA PHE A 3 -7.69 5.17 7.33
C PHE A 3 -6.47 5.82 7.96
N VAL A 4 -5.35 5.71 7.28
CA VAL A 4 -4.07 6.23 7.77
C VAL A 4 -3.33 6.95 6.64
N GLU A 5 -2.27 7.67 7.02
CA GLU A 5 -1.31 8.21 6.08
C GLU A 5 -0.06 7.33 6.08
N MET A 6 0.51 7.14 4.91
CA MET A 6 1.80 6.47 4.75
C MET A 6 2.78 7.38 4.05
N VAL A 7 4.05 7.11 4.26
CA VAL A 7 5.14 7.80 3.54
C VAL A 7 5.93 6.74 2.79
N PHE A 8 6.17 6.97 1.50
CA PHE A 8 7.09 6.15 0.75
C PHE A 8 8.26 6.98 0.24
N ALA A 9 9.41 6.36 0.12
CA ALA A 9 10.58 6.93 -0.50
C ALA A 9 10.90 6.18 -1.78
N HIS A 10 11.11 6.90 -2.86
CA HIS A 10 11.47 6.35 -4.15
C HIS A 10 12.36 7.32 -4.90
N ARG A 11 13.49 6.83 -5.39
CA ARG A 11 14.48 7.65 -6.11
C ARG A 11 14.91 8.89 -5.32
N GLY A 12 15.08 8.71 -4.00
CA GLY A 12 15.55 9.78 -3.12
C GLY A 12 14.49 10.80 -2.73
N ILE A 13 13.24 10.63 -3.13
CA ILE A 13 12.15 11.56 -2.86
C ILE A 13 11.14 10.88 -1.94
N GLU A 14 10.77 11.54 -0.84
CA GLU A 14 9.70 11.10 0.05
C GLU A 14 8.37 11.73 -0.36
N ARG A 15 7.31 10.91 -0.35
CA ARG A 15 5.95 11.34 -0.65
C ARG A 15 5.00 10.79 0.39
N THR A 16 3.98 11.57 0.73
CA THR A 16 2.93 11.16 1.66
C THR A 16 1.70 10.72 0.90
N ILE A 17 1.14 9.57 1.28
CA ILE A 17 -0.10 9.05 0.74
C ILE A 17 -1.16 9.15 1.82
N SER A 18 -2.23 9.88 1.57
CA SER A 18 -3.38 9.98 2.48
C SER A 18 -4.45 8.96 2.09
N ASN A 19 -5.43 8.78 2.96
CA ASN A 19 -6.59 7.89 2.74
C ASN A 19 -6.19 6.47 2.36
N VAL A 20 -5.26 5.90 3.13
CA VAL A 20 -4.84 4.51 2.97
C VAL A 20 -5.62 3.66 3.97
N LEU A 21 -6.26 2.62 3.47
CA LEU A 21 -7.06 1.71 4.28
C LEU A 21 -6.21 0.55 4.79
N ILE A 22 -6.30 0.25 6.07
CA ILE A 22 -5.72 -0.97 6.63
C ILE A 22 -6.70 -2.12 6.41
N ASP A 23 -6.29 -3.09 5.61
CA ASP A 23 -7.15 -4.21 5.21
C ASP A 23 -6.45 -5.55 5.45
N THR A 24 -6.82 -6.21 6.54
CA THR A 24 -6.26 -7.53 6.88
C THR A 24 -6.73 -8.65 5.96
N GLY A 25 -7.74 -8.39 5.14
CA GLY A 25 -8.17 -9.31 4.10
C GLY A 25 -7.32 -9.26 2.85
N SER A 26 -6.44 -8.27 2.72
CA SER A 26 -5.55 -8.15 1.57
C SER A 26 -4.17 -8.73 1.89
N ALA A 27 -3.68 -9.61 1.03
CA ALA A 27 -2.34 -10.18 1.16
C ALA A 27 -1.25 -9.22 0.70
N ALA A 28 -1.59 -8.23 -0.11
CA ALA A 28 -0.65 -7.29 -0.71
C ALA A 28 -1.01 -5.85 -0.38
N THR A 29 0.00 -5.00 -0.30
CA THR A 29 -0.15 -3.56 -0.18
C THR A 29 -0.28 -2.97 -1.58
N LEU A 30 -1.35 -2.21 -1.78
CA LEU A 30 -1.70 -1.65 -3.08
C LEU A 30 -1.73 -0.14 -3.03
N LEU A 31 -1.37 0.47 -4.15
CA LEU A 31 -1.51 1.90 -4.39
C LEU A 31 -2.40 2.10 -5.62
N SER A 32 -3.31 3.06 -5.58
CA SER A 32 -4.13 3.33 -6.75
C SER A 32 -3.27 3.87 -7.89
N ALA A 33 -3.60 3.45 -9.12
CA ALA A 33 -2.85 3.88 -10.30
C ALA A 33 -2.88 5.40 -10.48
N ASP A 34 -4.02 6.04 -10.20
CA ASP A 34 -4.15 7.50 -10.30
C ASP A 34 -3.23 8.20 -9.29
N THR A 35 -3.23 7.74 -8.05
CA THR A 35 -2.34 8.27 -7.01
C THR A 35 -0.87 8.04 -7.39
N ALA A 36 -0.55 6.86 -7.91
CA ALA A 36 0.81 6.54 -8.32
C ALA A 36 1.32 7.50 -9.40
N LEU A 37 0.48 7.84 -10.38
CA LEU A 37 0.84 8.80 -11.43
C LEU A 37 1.10 10.19 -10.84
N GLU A 38 0.25 10.64 -9.93
CA GLU A 38 0.44 11.94 -9.25
C GLU A 38 1.76 12.00 -8.49
N LEU A 39 2.22 10.85 -7.98
CA LEU A 39 3.41 10.76 -7.16
C LEU A 39 4.66 10.37 -7.97
N GLY A 40 4.55 10.27 -9.27
CA GLY A 40 5.67 9.97 -10.16
C GLY A 40 6.04 8.49 -10.25
N LEU A 41 5.16 7.59 -9.80
CA LEU A 41 5.36 6.15 -9.93
C LEU A 41 4.69 5.66 -11.21
N GLU A 42 5.36 5.88 -12.33
CA GLU A 42 4.84 5.49 -13.65
C GLU A 42 5.17 4.03 -13.98
N PRO A 43 4.32 3.34 -14.77
CA PRO A 43 4.67 2.02 -15.28
C PRO A 43 5.94 2.08 -16.12
N GLU A 44 6.81 1.09 -15.94
CA GLU A 44 8.04 0.95 -16.70
C GLU A 44 8.09 -0.43 -17.34
N LEU A 45 8.86 -0.56 -18.43
CA LEU A 45 8.97 -1.84 -19.14
C LEU A 45 9.57 -2.95 -18.29
N THR A 46 10.30 -2.60 -17.25
CA THR A 46 10.92 -3.55 -16.33
C THR A 46 10.00 -3.98 -15.21
N ASP A 47 8.84 -3.36 -15.08
CA ASP A 47 7.88 -3.71 -14.01
C ASP A 47 7.23 -5.07 -14.28
N VAL A 48 7.03 -5.83 -13.21
CA VAL A 48 6.33 -7.11 -13.29
C VAL A 48 4.83 -6.85 -13.29
N ILE A 49 4.12 -7.47 -14.23
CA ILE A 49 2.67 -7.37 -14.32
C ILE A 49 2.08 -8.65 -13.73
N ARG A 50 1.12 -8.50 -12.83
CA ARG A 50 0.42 -9.62 -12.21
C ARG A 50 -1.08 -9.47 -12.37
N THR A 51 -1.79 -10.59 -12.29
CA THR A 51 -3.24 -10.61 -12.27
C THR A 51 -3.71 -10.82 -10.85
N MET A 52 -4.63 -9.99 -10.39
CA MET A 52 -5.26 -10.14 -9.09
C MET A 52 -6.76 -10.32 -9.26
N ARG A 53 -7.37 -11.12 -8.39
CA ARG A 53 -8.82 -11.24 -8.31
C ARG A 53 -9.36 -10.26 -7.31
N GLY A 54 -10.29 -9.42 -7.75
CA GLY A 54 -11.04 -8.50 -6.92
C GLY A 54 -12.53 -8.71 -7.06
N ILE A 55 -13.31 -7.85 -6.44
CA ILE A 55 -14.78 -7.89 -6.47
C ILE A 55 -15.31 -7.76 -7.90
N GLY A 56 -14.62 -7.03 -8.76
CA GLY A 56 -15.00 -6.83 -10.16
C GLY A 56 -14.44 -7.86 -11.15
N GLY A 57 -13.80 -8.95 -10.67
CA GLY A 57 -13.18 -9.95 -11.51
C GLY A 57 -11.66 -9.88 -11.48
N GLU A 58 -11.02 -10.23 -12.60
CA GLU A 58 -9.56 -10.16 -12.71
C GLU A 58 -9.12 -8.75 -13.08
N GLU A 59 -8.11 -8.25 -12.36
CA GLU A 59 -7.49 -6.95 -12.62
C GLU A 59 -6.00 -7.12 -12.77
N PHE A 60 -5.41 -6.30 -13.65
CA PHE A 60 -3.97 -6.28 -13.81
C PHE A 60 -3.37 -5.22 -12.87
N VAL A 61 -2.30 -5.63 -12.19
CA VAL A 61 -1.50 -4.73 -11.38
C VAL A 61 -0.05 -4.84 -11.82
N TYR A 62 0.70 -3.78 -11.65
CA TYR A 62 2.14 -3.86 -11.83
C TYR A 62 2.84 -3.68 -10.48
N GLU A 63 3.95 -4.39 -10.31
CA GLU A 63 4.73 -4.33 -9.09
C GLU A 63 5.85 -3.31 -9.23
N LYS A 64 6.07 -2.57 -8.18
CA LYS A 64 7.16 -1.63 -8.11
C LYS A 64 7.85 -1.75 -6.75
N ARG A 65 9.17 -1.89 -6.79
CA ARG A 65 9.97 -1.89 -5.56
C ARG A 65 10.36 -0.46 -5.25
N ILE A 66 9.95 -0.01 -4.08
CA ILE A 66 10.30 1.32 -3.57
C ILE A 66 11.41 1.20 -2.53
N GLU A 67 12.12 2.30 -2.29
CA GLU A 67 13.24 2.29 -1.35
C GLU A 67 12.79 2.04 0.07
N ARG A 68 11.63 2.56 0.46
CA ARG A 68 11.13 2.46 1.82
C ARG A 68 9.65 2.78 1.88
N LEU A 69 8.93 2.05 2.71
CA LEU A 69 7.53 2.33 3.04
C LEU A 69 7.42 2.51 4.56
N LYS A 70 6.76 3.58 5.00
CA LYS A 70 6.67 3.94 6.42
C LYS A 70 5.22 4.13 6.84
N LEU A 71 4.91 3.64 8.02
CA LEU A 71 3.66 3.92 8.73
C LEU A 71 4.04 4.39 10.13
N GLY A 72 3.83 5.68 10.42
CA GLY A 72 4.32 6.26 11.66
C GLY A 72 5.85 6.10 11.77
N ASP A 73 6.31 5.53 12.87
CA ASP A 73 7.74 5.28 13.11
C ASP A 73 8.23 3.93 12.55
N ALA A 74 7.31 3.08 12.10
CA ALA A 74 7.65 1.79 11.52
C ALA A 74 7.97 1.95 10.04
N SER A 75 9.07 1.35 9.59
CA SER A 75 9.46 1.42 8.20
C SER A 75 10.03 0.10 7.70
N VAL A 76 9.81 -0.17 6.41
CA VAL A 76 10.33 -1.36 5.74
C VAL A 76 11.12 -0.89 4.51
N PRO A 77 12.41 -1.20 4.44
CA PRO A 77 13.22 -0.87 3.28
C PRO A 77 12.96 -1.85 2.13
N LEU A 78 13.17 -1.38 0.92
CA LEU A 78 13.10 -2.21 -0.30
C LEU A 78 11.79 -3.00 -0.38
N PHE A 79 10.67 -2.29 -0.21
CA PHE A 79 9.36 -2.90 -0.18
C PHE A 79 8.72 -2.91 -1.57
N THR A 80 8.13 -4.05 -1.95
CA THR A 80 7.41 -4.18 -3.21
C THR A 80 5.93 -3.85 -2.99
N ILE A 81 5.45 -2.82 -3.69
CA ILE A 81 4.03 -2.46 -3.70
C ILE A 81 3.41 -2.84 -5.02
N GLN A 82 2.11 -3.03 -5.01
CA GLN A 82 1.34 -3.29 -6.22
C GLN A 82 0.52 -2.05 -6.56
N ILE A 83 0.46 -1.72 -7.83
CA ILE A 83 -0.20 -0.53 -8.33
C ILE A 83 -1.26 -0.98 -9.33
N GLY A 84 -2.50 -0.57 -9.09
CA GLY A 84 -3.61 -0.96 -9.95
C GLY A 84 -4.80 -0.04 -9.81
N ALA A 85 -5.78 -0.24 -10.67
CA ALA A 85 -7.03 0.48 -10.58
C ALA A 85 -7.75 0.08 -9.29
N MET A 86 -8.17 1.06 -8.51
CA MET A 86 -8.90 0.87 -7.27
C MET A 86 -10.16 1.71 -7.32
N ASP A 87 -11.24 1.08 -7.72
CA ASP A 87 -12.53 1.74 -7.77
C ASP A 87 -13.50 1.03 -6.83
N TYR A 88 -13.55 1.49 -5.59
CA TYR A 88 -14.44 0.96 -4.57
C TYR A 88 -15.58 1.90 -4.24
N GLY A 89 -15.82 2.92 -5.09
CA GLY A 89 -16.82 3.94 -4.82
C GLY A 89 -16.47 4.88 -3.66
N MET A 90 -15.24 4.84 -3.20
CA MET A 90 -14.70 5.65 -2.10
C MET A 90 -13.33 6.19 -2.51
N GLU A 91 -12.96 7.33 -1.92
CA GLU A 91 -11.61 7.87 -2.13
C GLU A 91 -10.58 7.10 -1.30
N ILE A 92 -10.17 5.95 -1.80
CA ILE A 92 -9.11 5.15 -1.21
C ILE A 92 -7.91 5.25 -2.13
N ASN A 93 -6.81 5.80 -1.62
CA ASN A 93 -5.58 5.96 -2.39
C ASN A 93 -4.66 4.75 -2.32
N GLY A 94 -4.83 3.94 -1.30
CA GLY A 94 -4.04 2.73 -1.12
C GLY A 94 -4.64 1.80 -0.08
N ILE A 95 -4.11 0.59 -0.04
CA ILE A 95 -4.48 -0.45 0.91
C ILE A 95 -3.21 -1.01 1.52
N ILE A 96 -3.15 -1.06 2.85
CA ILE A 96 -2.09 -1.77 3.57
C ILE A 96 -2.55 -3.19 3.78
N GLY A 97 -1.85 -4.14 3.18
CA GLY A 97 -2.12 -5.55 3.33
C GLY A 97 -1.30 -6.21 4.42
N THR A 98 -1.50 -7.52 4.58
CA THR A 98 -0.80 -8.29 5.61
C THR A 98 0.69 -8.41 5.35
N ASP A 99 1.15 -8.24 4.12
CA ASP A 99 2.57 -8.24 3.78
C ASP A 99 3.34 -7.16 4.55
N PHE A 100 2.84 -5.93 4.53
CA PHE A 100 3.46 -4.81 5.26
C PHE A 100 3.23 -4.95 6.77
N LEU A 101 2.00 -5.25 7.18
CA LEU A 101 1.65 -5.39 8.60
C LEU A 101 2.50 -6.46 9.28
N THR A 102 2.73 -7.58 8.62
CA THR A 102 3.59 -8.64 9.13
C THR A 102 5.04 -8.18 9.22
N ALA A 103 5.52 -7.48 8.20
CA ALA A 103 6.90 -6.99 8.15
C ALA A 103 7.23 -6.05 9.31
N ILE A 104 6.29 -5.24 9.74
CA ILE A 104 6.50 -4.32 10.88
C ILE A 104 6.11 -4.92 12.22
N GLY A 105 5.56 -6.13 12.25
CA GLY A 105 5.08 -6.74 13.50
C GLY A 105 3.90 -5.99 14.10
N ALA A 106 2.96 -5.57 13.26
CA ALA A 106 1.79 -4.80 13.71
C ALA A 106 0.89 -5.63 14.62
N VAL A 107 0.36 -4.98 15.63
CA VAL A 107 -0.70 -5.51 16.49
C VAL A 107 -1.96 -4.69 16.24
N ILE A 108 -3.06 -5.38 15.95
CA ILE A 108 -4.34 -4.74 15.70
C ILE A 108 -5.24 -4.95 16.90
N ASP A 109 -5.61 -3.87 17.57
CA ASP A 109 -6.56 -3.89 18.67
C ASP A 109 -7.95 -3.55 18.14
N MET A 110 -8.76 -4.57 17.93
CA MET A 110 -10.10 -4.41 17.35
C MET A 110 -11.03 -3.63 18.28
N LYS A 111 -10.84 -3.76 19.57
CA LYS A 111 -11.68 -3.08 20.56
C LYS A 111 -11.39 -1.58 20.60
N LYS A 112 -10.13 -1.21 20.56
CA LYS A 112 -9.68 0.19 20.57
C LYS A 112 -9.61 0.80 19.18
N ARG A 113 -9.73 -0.03 18.14
CA ARG A 113 -9.54 0.38 16.74
C ARG A 113 -8.17 1.01 16.50
N GLU A 114 -7.15 0.45 17.11
CA GLU A 114 -5.76 0.91 17.01
C GLU A 114 -4.89 -0.13 16.33
N VAL A 115 -3.89 0.37 15.64
CA VAL A 115 -2.79 -0.43 15.10
C VAL A 115 -1.50 0.10 15.71
N TYR A 116 -0.69 -0.78 16.27
CA TYR A 116 0.59 -0.39 16.85
C TYR A 116 1.63 -1.48 16.61
N VAL A 117 2.88 -1.09 16.76
CA VAL A 117 4.00 -2.02 16.66
C VAL A 117 4.42 -2.39 18.07
N SER A 118 4.42 -3.70 18.33
CA SER A 118 4.90 -4.23 19.60
C SER A 118 6.42 -4.11 19.66
N ALA A 119 6.90 -3.51 20.72
CA ALA A 119 8.33 -3.38 20.95
C ALA A 119 8.96 -4.72 21.35
#